data_886f8505c87ad5a2bfe9517c6c1aa6e4
#
_entry.id   886f8505c87ad5a2bfe9517c6c1aa6e4
#
_cell.length_a   1.000
_cell.length_b   1.000
_cell.length_c   1.000
_cell.angle_alpha   90.00
_cell.angle_beta   90.00
_cell.angle_gamma   90.00
#
_symmetry.space_group_name_H-M   'P 1'
#
loop_
_entity.id
_entity.type
_entity.pdbx_description
1 polymer ?
#
loop_
_entity_poly.entity_id
_entity_poly.type
_entity_poly.pdbx_seq_one_letter_code
_entity_poly.pdbx_strand_id
1 'polypeptide(L)'
;MESNGATPGKITVTSYFGAALCLFLLSFIVGWSSKWTNNLFYGMMVLPGLFFLIKERGNGLLKQPLAWGWLAFLLWFVVPAAIAGHLQFYKHIFYVLMFVMVLGALTDPRFFRSPLFVRAQFWILAAYIFIYALYSWITGEYAVGSRVALLPSRLQNVIYAGIWLLCALALALPIWLRERKFVEAGLAVVFSLFAVVYILQARTALVGAVFLAGIWVLYGIYHKPRLVGGVVAIGLVLMGLLFLMVHNDAWYQALWTRGDSYRIEIFDVMVGEWHRCGWALGCGIDFHTSQLLDGWMPIQHPHNIFVALGLYSGAVALVLFIALMAASLWQAWRLRDVWGVYLACALVMLNFDGSLLIGNPDELWPLVLLPAGMILSRALQAQRQALV
;
A
#
# COMPACT_ATOMS: atom_id res chain seq x y z
N MET A 1 1.92 -39.60 -31.53
CA MET A 1 0.71 -39.20 -30.75
C MET A 1 0.88 -39.80 -29.35
N GLU A 2 1.63 -39.14 -28.50
CA GLU A 2 1.73 -39.47 -27.07
C GLU A 2 0.79 -38.57 -26.32
N SER A 3 -0.26 -39.18 -25.77
CA SER A 3 -1.21 -38.51 -24.87
C SER A 3 -0.50 -38.16 -23.57
N ASN A 4 -0.10 -36.89 -23.40
CA ASN A 4 0.30 -36.35 -22.11
C ASN A 4 -0.90 -36.45 -21.17
N GLY A 5 -0.99 -37.55 -20.43
CA GLY A 5 -1.85 -37.69 -19.27
C GLY A 5 -1.47 -36.68 -18.23
N ALA A 6 -2.14 -35.54 -18.23
CA ALA A 6 -2.03 -34.57 -17.16
C ALA A 6 -2.55 -35.21 -15.87
N THR A 7 -1.62 -35.69 -15.02
CA THR A 7 -1.94 -36.04 -13.64
C THR A 7 -2.60 -34.83 -12.97
N PRO A 8 -3.74 -34.98 -12.26
CA PRO A 8 -4.39 -33.88 -11.55
C PRO A 8 -3.34 -33.22 -10.65
N GLY A 9 -3.09 -31.92 -10.90
CA GLY A 9 -1.93 -31.20 -10.39
C GLY A 9 -1.90 -31.21 -8.86
N LYS A 10 -0.84 -31.76 -8.29
CA LYS A 10 -0.53 -31.62 -6.86
C LYS A 10 -0.46 -30.12 -6.54
N ILE A 11 -1.27 -29.67 -5.59
CA ILE A 11 -1.19 -28.30 -5.08
C ILE A 11 0.22 -28.09 -4.53
N THR A 12 0.97 -27.18 -5.15
CA THR A 12 2.31 -26.83 -4.67
C THR A 12 2.22 -25.85 -3.48
N VAL A 13 3.25 -25.81 -2.66
CA VAL A 13 3.33 -24.87 -1.53
C VAL A 13 3.14 -23.42 -2.02
N THR A 14 3.78 -23.06 -3.12
CA THR A 14 3.67 -21.71 -3.71
C THR A 14 2.27 -21.41 -4.23
N SER A 15 1.56 -22.38 -4.80
CA SER A 15 0.16 -22.22 -5.23
C SER A 15 -0.78 -22.05 -4.04
N TYR A 16 -0.56 -22.79 -2.95
CA TYR A 16 -1.33 -22.63 -1.72
C TYR A 16 -1.18 -21.21 -1.14
N PHE A 17 0.06 -20.74 -0.93
CA PHE A 17 0.28 -19.40 -0.39
C PHE A 17 -0.12 -18.28 -1.35
N GLY A 18 -0.07 -18.53 -2.65
CA GLY A 18 -0.64 -17.62 -3.65
C GLY A 18 -2.14 -17.45 -3.48
N ALA A 19 -2.88 -18.56 -3.36
CA ALA A 19 -4.33 -18.52 -3.11
C ALA A 19 -4.67 -17.91 -1.75
N ALA A 20 -3.94 -18.29 -0.69
CA ALA A 20 -4.11 -17.72 0.65
C ALA A 20 -3.93 -16.19 0.66
N LEU A 21 -2.92 -15.68 -0.03
CA LEU A 21 -2.70 -14.24 -0.17
C LEU A 21 -3.81 -13.55 -0.97
N CYS A 22 -4.29 -14.15 -2.06
CA CYS A 22 -5.43 -13.61 -2.81
C CYS A 22 -6.69 -13.52 -1.93
N LEU A 23 -7.00 -14.57 -1.15
CA LEU A 23 -8.13 -14.56 -0.22
C LEU A 23 -7.94 -13.53 0.91
N PHE A 24 -6.72 -13.40 1.41
CA PHE A 24 -6.39 -12.37 2.40
C PHE A 24 -6.62 -10.96 1.85
N LEU A 25 -6.14 -10.66 0.64
CA LEU A 25 -6.37 -9.35 0.01
C LEU A 25 -7.85 -9.10 -0.28
N LEU A 26 -8.58 -10.10 -0.77
CA LEU A 26 -10.02 -10.01 -0.99
C LEU A 26 -10.80 -9.77 0.31
N SER A 27 -10.30 -10.26 1.46
CA SER A 27 -10.97 -10.07 2.75
C SER A 27 -11.10 -8.60 3.17
N PHE A 28 -10.26 -7.71 2.67
CA PHE A 28 -10.40 -6.27 2.88
C PHE A 28 -11.62 -5.69 2.15
N ILE A 29 -12.01 -6.28 1.04
CA ILE A 29 -13.10 -5.83 0.18
C ILE A 29 -14.44 -6.46 0.58
N VAL A 30 -14.45 -7.77 0.90
CA VAL A 30 -15.68 -8.52 1.20
C VAL A 30 -15.89 -8.80 2.68
N GLY A 31 -14.86 -8.66 3.51
CA GLY A 31 -14.92 -8.94 4.94
C GLY A 31 -15.63 -7.83 5.72
N TRP A 32 -16.56 -8.20 6.60
CA TRP A 32 -17.35 -7.25 7.39
C TRP A 32 -16.64 -6.77 8.65
N SER A 33 -15.52 -7.38 9.03
CA SER A 33 -14.82 -7.03 10.26
C SER A 33 -13.32 -7.34 10.21
N SER A 34 -12.54 -6.61 11.00
CA SER A 34 -11.11 -6.88 11.21
C SER A 34 -10.85 -8.31 11.68
N LYS A 35 -11.77 -8.89 12.48
CA LYS A 35 -11.67 -10.26 13.00
C LYS A 35 -11.65 -11.30 11.88
N TRP A 36 -12.45 -11.09 10.81
CA TRP A 36 -12.47 -11.96 9.64
C TRP A 36 -11.12 -11.97 8.91
N THR A 37 -10.59 -10.80 8.58
CA THR A 37 -9.29 -10.64 7.92
C THR A 37 -8.15 -11.23 8.76
N ASN A 38 -8.17 -10.98 10.07
CA ASN A 38 -7.18 -11.53 11.00
C ASN A 38 -7.24 -13.07 11.05
N ASN A 39 -8.43 -13.67 11.14
CA ASN A 39 -8.58 -15.12 11.19
C ASN A 39 -8.12 -15.80 9.89
N LEU A 40 -8.40 -15.21 8.72
CA LEU A 40 -7.86 -15.69 7.45
C LEU A 40 -6.33 -15.64 7.44
N PHE A 41 -5.74 -14.54 7.89
CA PHE A 41 -4.29 -14.43 8.00
C PHE A 41 -3.70 -15.49 8.93
N TYR A 42 -4.26 -15.67 10.13
CA TYR A 42 -3.73 -16.64 11.10
C TYR A 42 -3.88 -18.08 10.61
N GLY A 43 -5.05 -18.46 10.12
CA GLY A 43 -5.34 -19.83 9.70
C GLY A 43 -4.67 -20.23 8.41
N MET A 44 -4.59 -19.33 7.42
CA MET A 44 -4.11 -19.68 6.09
C MET A 44 -2.65 -19.26 5.83
N MET A 45 -2.12 -18.27 6.54
CA MET A 45 -0.77 -17.79 6.30
C MET A 45 0.17 -18.04 7.47
N VAL A 46 -0.20 -17.71 8.72
CA VAL A 46 0.72 -17.84 9.87
C VAL A 46 0.99 -19.29 10.22
N LEU A 47 -0.05 -20.08 10.52
CA LEU A 47 0.13 -21.47 10.96
C LEU A 47 0.77 -22.35 9.88
N PRO A 48 0.25 -22.42 8.64
CA PRO A 48 0.91 -23.16 7.58
C PRO A 48 2.28 -22.58 7.22
N GLY A 49 2.42 -21.25 7.24
CA GLY A 49 3.66 -20.55 6.94
C GLY A 49 4.79 -20.94 7.89
N LEU A 50 4.51 -20.95 9.19
CA LEU A 50 5.47 -21.39 10.21
C LEU A 50 5.93 -22.83 9.96
N PHE A 51 4.98 -23.74 9.70
CA PHE A 51 5.28 -25.14 9.39
C PHE A 51 6.19 -25.26 8.15
N PHE A 52 5.86 -24.60 7.06
CA PHE A 52 6.65 -24.72 5.83
C PHE A 52 7.98 -23.98 5.90
N LEU A 53 8.07 -22.83 6.59
CA LEU A 53 9.35 -22.14 6.81
C LEU A 53 10.34 -23.00 7.61
N ILE A 54 9.86 -23.72 8.65
CA ILE A 54 10.69 -24.65 9.41
C ILE A 54 11.08 -25.84 8.55
N LYS A 55 10.12 -26.50 7.88
CA LYS A 55 10.34 -27.69 7.04
C LYS A 55 11.33 -27.41 5.90
N GLU A 56 11.23 -26.27 5.25
CA GLU A 56 12.10 -25.90 4.12
C GLU A 56 13.32 -25.08 4.54
N ARG A 57 13.62 -25.03 5.86
CA ARG A 57 14.73 -24.25 6.44
C ARG A 57 14.77 -22.80 5.94
N GLY A 58 13.60 -22.15 5.90
CA GLY A 58 13.45 -20.78 5.43
C GLY A 58 13.75 -20.59 3.94
N ASN A 59 13.93 -21.69 3.18
CA ASN A 59 14.10 -21.68 1.71
C ASN A 59 15.18 -20.69 1.24
N GLY A 60 16.29 -20.56 1.99
CA GLY A 60 17.40 -19.66 1.67
C GLY A 60 17.15 -18.19 2.00
N LEU A 61 16.07 -17.87 2.70
CA LEU A 61 15.68 -16.50 3.05
C LEU A 61 16.77 -15.74 3.80
N LEU A 62 17.43 -16.41 4.76
CA LEU A 62 18.54 -15.83 5.55
C LEU A 62 19.82 -15.53 4.74
N LYS A 63 19.88 -15.96 3.48
CA LYS A 63 20.95 -15.55 2.56
C LYS A 63 20.68 -14.21 1.88
N GLN A 64 19.48 -13.64 2.07
CA GLN A 64 19.09 -12.35 1.50
C GLN A 64 19.31 -11.20 2.48
N PRO A 65 20.08 -10.16 2.09
CA PRO A 65 20.29 -8.99 2.95
C PRO A 65 19.01 -8.29 3.39
N LEU A 66 17.98 -8.24 2.50
CA LEU A 66 16.68 -7.65 2.82
C LEU A 66 15.97 -8.39 3.96
N ALA A 67 16.13 -9.72 4.08
CA ALA A 67 15.55 -10.47 5.19
C ALA A 67 16.16 -10.07 6.54
N TRP A 68 17.47 -9.84 6.57
CA TRP A 68 18.15 -9.32 7.75
C TRP A 68 17.74 -7.88 8.07
N GLY A 69 17.52 -7.05 7.04
CA GLY A 69 16.95 -5.71 7.24
C GLY A 69 15.58 -5.75 7.93
N TRP A 70 14.69 -6.65 7.51
CA TRP A 70 13.41 -6.87 8.16
C TRP A 70 13.56 -7.38 9.60
N LEU A 71 14.46 -8.33 9.85
CA LEU A 71 14.74 -8.82 11.20
C LEU A 71 15.26 -7.70 12.09
N ALA A 72 16.23 -6.92 11.65
CA ALA A 72 16.78 -5.81 12.41
C ALA A 72 15.72 -4.75 12.73
N PHE A 73 14.90 -4.37 11.74
CA PHE A 73 13.79 -3.44 11.91
C PHE A 73 12.79 -3.95 12.95
N LEU A 74 12.35 -5.19 12.84
CA LEU A 74 11.35 -5.77 13.74
C LEU A 74 11.90 -6.05 15.15
N LEU A 75 13.18 -6.45 15.27
CA LEU A 75 13.83 -6.64 16.57
C LEU A 75 13.94 -5.34 17.36
N TRP A 76 14.09 -4.19 16.68
CA TRP A 76 14.06 -2.91 17.38
C TRP A 76 12.76 -2.70 18.17
N PHE A 77 11.62 -3.11 17.60
CA PHE A 77 10.32 -2.93 18.25
C PHE A 77 10.14 -3.75 19.54
N VAL A 78 10.99 -4.75 19.78
CA VAL A 78 11.04 -5.47 21.07
C VAL A 78 11.39 -4.52 22.21
N VAL A 79 12.22 -3.49 21.96
CA VAL A 79 12.65 -2.51 22.99
C VAL A 79 11.47 -1.66 23.47
N PRO A 80 10.76 -0.88 22.60
CA PRO A 80 9.59 -0.13 23.05
C PRO A 80 8.46 -1.01 23.59
N ALA A 81 8.28 -2.25 23.06
CA ALA A 81 7.32 -3.20 23.60
C ALA A 81 7.65 -3.65 25.04
N ALA A 82 8.93 -3.88 25.32
CA ALA A 82 9.39 -4.25 26.66
C ALA A 82 9.24 -3.09 27.66
N ILE A 83 9.55 -1.85 27.23
CA ILE A 83 9.39 -0.66 28.07
C ILE A 83 7.93 -0.41 28.42
N ALA A 84 7.02 -0.57 27.43
CA ALA A 84 5.58 -0.41 27.62
C ALA A 84 4.91 -1.56 28.40
N GLY A 85 5.59 -2.71 28.56
CA GLY A 85 5.01 -3.90 29.20
C GLY A 85 3.89 -4.57 28.39
N HIS A 86 3.77 -4.27 27.11
CA HIS A 86 2.68 -4.70 26.25
C HIS A 86 2.94 -6.04 25.57
N LEU A 87 2.47 -7.14 26.16
CA LEU A 87 2.59 -8.50 25.59
C LEU A 87 1.94 -8.64 24.21
N GLN A 88 0.84 -7.94 23.96
CA GLN A 88 0.15 -8.01 22.66
C GLN A 88 1.00 -7.44 21.51
N PHE A 89 1.91 -6.53 21.79
CA PHE A 89 2.74 -5.94 20.74
C PHE A 89 3.78 -6.93 20.19
N TYR A 90 4.28 -7.86 21.01
CA TYR A 90 5.14 -8.95 20.52
C TYR A 90 4.43 -9.82 19.48
N LYS A 91 3.13 -10.05 19.68
CA LYS A 91 2.28 -10.75 18.72
C LYS A 91 2.24 -9.97 17.37
N HIS A 92 2.12 -8.66 17.40
CA HIS A 92 2.10 -7.84 16.18
C HIS A 92 3.44 -7.87 15.45
N ILE A 93 4.57 -7.80 16.17
CA ILE A 93 5.92 -7.96 15.59
C ILE A 93 6.02 -9.33 14.89
N PHE A 94 5.59 -10.40 15.57
CA PHE A 94 5.58 -11.75 14.99
C PHE A 94 4.69 -11.85 13.74
N TYR A 95 3.54 -11.21 13.71
CA TYR A 95 2.64 -11.24 12.56
C TYR A 95 3.23 -10.54 11.34
N VAL A 96 3.82 -9.36 11.51
CA VAL A 96 4.51 -8.65 10.41
C VAL A 96 5.69 -9.49 9.91
N LEU A 97 6.46 -10.08 10.82
CA LEU A 97 7.55 -10.99 10.46
C LEU A 97 7.03 -12.15 9.62
N MET A 98 6.01 -12.86 10.10
CA MET A 98 5.43 -14.00 9.39
C MET A 98 4.87 -13.60 8.01
N PHE A 99 4.19 -12.48 7.91
CA PHE A 99 3.67 -12.01 6.63
C PHE A 99 4.80 -11.80 5.60
N VAL A 100 5.82 -11.03 5.97
CA VAL A 100 6.94 -10.73 5.07
C VAL A 100 7.75 -11.99 4.72
N MET A 101 8.00 -12.87 5.70
CA MET A 101 8.76 -14.12 5.48
C MET A 101 7.98 -15.11 4.59
N VAL A 102 6.66 -15.25 4.81
CA VAL A 102 5.80 -16.08 3.96
C VAL A 102 5.76 -15.54 2.53
N LEU A 103 5.59 -14.23 2.36
CA LEU A 103 5.63 -13.62 1.03
C LEU A 103 6.99 -13.84 0.36
N GLY A 104 8.07 -13.60 1.08
CA GLY A 104 9.43 -13.73 0.56
C GLY A 104 9.78 -15.14 0.12
N ALA A 105 9.49 -16.15 0.96
CA ALA A 105 9.98 -17.51 0.79
C ALA A 105 9.00 -18.48 0.13
N LEU A 106 7.68 -18.32 0.36
CA LEU A 106 6.67 -19.33 0.06
C LEU A 106 5.69 -18.91 -1.06
N THR A 107 5.76 -17.68 -1.59
CA THR A 107 4.95 -17.26 -2.74
C THR A 107 5.74 -17.30 -4.05
N ASP A 108 5.03 -17.42 -5.18
CA ASP A 108 5.65 -17.27 -6.50
C ASP A 108 5.51 -15.81 -6.99
N PRO A 109 6.61 -15.03 -7.04
CA PRO A 109 6.53 -13.64 -7.48
C PRO A 109 6.16 -13.50 -8.95
N ARG A 110 6.23 -14.56 -9.77
CA ARG A 110 5.81 -14.54 -11.18
C ARG A 110 4.30 -14.43 -11.28
N PHE A 111 3.57 -15.17 -10.43
CA PHE A 111 2.11 -15.10 -10.38
C PHE A 111 1.63 -13.68 -10.04
N PHE A 112 2.22 -13.06 -9.01
CA PHE A 112 1.85 -11.71 -8.56
C PHE A 112 2.32 -10.56 -9.47
N ARG A 113 3.02 -10.89 -10.54
CA ARG A 113 3.37 -9.97 -11.64
C ARG A 113 2.70 -10.38 -12.95
N SER A 114 1.89 -11.42 -12.94
CA SER A 114 1.16 -11.85 -14.12
C SER A 114 0.12 -10.82 -14.52
N PRO A 115 -0.12 -10.63 -15.82
CA PRO A 115 -1.18 -9.74 -16.30
C PRO A 115 -2.55 -10.04 -15.68
N LEU A 116 -2.85 -11.31 -15.45
CA LEU A 116 -4.12 -11.73 -14.86
C LEU A 116 -4.28 -11.19 -13.44
N PHE A 117 -3.28 -11.42 -12.55
CA PHE A 117 -3.36 -10.97 -11.16
C PHE A 117 -3.46 -9.44 -11.08
N VAL A 118 -2.59 -8.75 -11.80
CA VAL A 118 -2.48 -7.29 -11.75
C VAL A 118 -3.76 -6.62 -12.26
N ARG A 119 -4.32 -7.14 -13.37
CA ARG A 119 -5.62 -6.66 -13.90
C ARG A 119 -6.76 -6.95 -12.93
N ALA A 120 -6.81 -8.18 -12.38
CA ALA A 120 -7.84 -8.55 -11.42
C ALA A 120 -7.78 -7.66 -10.16
N GLN A 121 -6.60 -7.44 -9.60
CA GLN A 121 -6.43 -6.55 -8.43
C GLN A 121 -6.96 -5.15 -8.71
N PHE A 122 -6.58 -4.54 -9.83
CA PHE A 122 -7.03 -3.20 -10.19
C PHE A 122 -8.56 -3.15 -10.38
N TRP A 123 -9.11 -4.01 -11.24
CA TRP A 123 -10.53 -3.96 -11.60
C TRP A 123 -11.46 -4.39 -10.46
N ILE A 124 -11.03 -5.27 -9.56
CA ILE A 124 -11.80 -5.62 -8.36
C ILE A 124 -11.90 -4.41 -7.42
N LEU A 125 -10.78 -3.69 -7.16
CA LEU A 125 -10.80 -2.46 -6.37
C LEU A 125 -11.64 -1.37 -7.03
N ALA A 126 -11.48 -1.18 -8.33
CA ALA A 126 -12.24 -0.22 -9.11
C ALA A 126 -13.75 -0.52 -9.06
N ALA A 127 -14.13 -1.78 -9.29
CA ALA A 127 -15.52 -2.22 -9.21
C ALA A 127 -16.09 -2.04 -7.80
N TYR A 128 -15.34 -2.38 -6.76
CA TYR A 128 -15.76 -2.19 -5.38
C TYR A 128 -16.11 -0.72 -5.08
N ILE A 129 -15.22 0.22 -5.44
CA ILE A 129 -15.45 1.64 -5.21
C ILE A 129 -16.66 2.13 -6.01
N PHE A 130 -16.73 1.76 -7.30
CA PHE A 130 -17.79 2.24 -8.18
C PHE A 130 -19.16 1.68 -7.83
N ILE A 131 -19.26 0.37 -7.57
CA ILE A 131 -20.53 -0.28 -7.22
C ILE A 131 -21.09 0.31 -5.92
N TYR A 132 -20.22 0.54 -4.92
CA TYR A 132 -20.68 1.14 -3.68
C TYR A 132 -21.08 2.62 -3.86
N ALA A 133 -20.32 3.39 -4.62
CA ALA A 133 -20.70 4.77 -4.93
C ALA A 133 -22.06 4.82 -5.64
N LEU A 134 -22.27 3.97 -6.64
CA LEU A 134 -23.55 3.88 -7.34
C LEU A 134 -24.69 3.46 -6.41
N TYR A 135 -24.47 2.44 -5.57
CA TYR A 135 -25.43 2.01 -4.57
C TYR A 135 -25.80 3.14 -3.62
N SER A 136 -24.80 3.83 -3.05
CA SER A 136 -25.02 4.90 -2.08
C SER A 136 -25.74 6.12 -2.67
N TRP A 137 -25.51 6.43 -3.95
CA TRP A 137 -26.21 7.47 -4.68
C TRP A 137 -27.69 7.09 -4.98
N ILE A 138 -27.93 5.84 -5.35
CA ILE A 138 -29.30 5.34 -5.63
C ILE A 138 -30.12 5.28 -4.34
N THR A 139 -29.51 4.86 -3.23
CA THR A 139 -30.20 4.77 -1.92
C THR A 139 -30.33 6.11 -1.20
N GLY A 140 -29.64 7.16 -1.68
CA GLY A 140 -29.62 8.48 -1.03
C GLY A 140 -28.75 8.55 0.22
N GLU A 141 -27.90 7.55 0.49
CA GLU A 141 -26.95 7.57 1.60
C GLU A 141 -25.95 8.72 1.44
N TYR A 142 -25.49 8.94 0.21
CA TYR A 142 -24.69 10.09 -0.19
C TYR A 142 -25.35 10.77 -1.39
N ALA A 143 -25.36 12.10 -1.43
CA ALA A 143 -25.82 12.83 -2.60
C ALA A 143 -24.82 12.68 -3.76
N VAL A 144 -25.32 12.70 -5.00
CA VAL A 144 -24.44 12.71 -6.18
C VAL A 144 -23.55 13.95 -6.15
N GLY A 145 -22.24 13.77 -6.31
CA GLY A 145 -21.25 14.84 -6.19
C GLY A 145 -20.78 15.13 -4.77
N SER A 146 -21.42 14.58 -3.73
CA SER A 146 -20.85 14.61 -2.39
C SER A 146 -19.82 13.52 -2.22
N ARG A 147 -18.89 13.72 -1.27
CA ARG A 147 -17.88 12.75 -0.92
C ARG A 147 -18.52 11.49 -0.33
N VAL A 148 -18.19 10.33 -0.87
CA VAL A 148 -18.40 9.06 -0.16
C VAL A 148 -17.44 9.06 1.03
N ALA A 149 -17.95 9.14 2.25
CA ALA A 149 -17.10 9.30 3.44
C ALA A 149 -16.56 7.98 3.98
N LEU A 150 -17.33 6.90 3.88
CA LEU A 150 -16.98 5.56 4.32
C LEU A 150 -17.35 4.56 3.24
N LEU A 151 -16.53 3.52 3.08
CA LEU A 151 -16.83 2.35 2.25
C LEU A 151 -17.31 1.20 3.14
N PRO A 152 -18.08 0.23 2.61
CA PRO A 152 -18.44 -0.97 3.35
C PRO A 152 -17.22 -1.85 3.59
N SER A 153 -17.36 -2.89 4.39
CA SER A 153 -16.32 -3.89 4.64
C SER A 153 -15.14 -3.40 5.49
N ARG A 154 -14.04 -4.15 5.48
CA ARG A 154 -12.83 -3.83 6.23
C ARG A 154 -12.07 -2.62 5.67
N LEU A 155 -12.13 -2.39 4.37
CA LEU A 155 -11.52 -1.23 3.70
C LEU A 155 -12.45 0.00 3.80
N GLN A 156 -12.76 0.42 5.02
CA GLN A 156 -13.72 1.51 5.27
C GLN A 156 -13.16 2.89 4.91
N ASN A 157 -11.87 3.09 5.13
CA ASN A 157 -11.25 4.38 4.94
C ASN A 157 -11.05 4.67 3.44
N VAL A 158 -11.79 5.65 2.94
CA VAL A 158 -11.75 6.07 1.53
C VAL A 158 -10.38 6.59 1.09
N ILE A 159 -9.57 7.10 2.01
CA ILE A 159 -8.21 7.57 1.69
C ILE A 159 -7.35 6.36 1.36
N TYR A 160 -7.36 5.32 2.20
CA TYR A 160 -6.59 4.09 1.93
C TYR A 160 -7.11 3.34 0.70
N ALA A 161 -8.42 3.36 0.45
CA ALA A 161 -8.98 2.80 -0.78
C ALA A 161 -8.45 3.51 -2.04
N GLY A 162 -8.40 4.86 -2.00
CA GLY A 162 -7.82 5.67 -3.08
C GLY A 162 -6.31 5.43 -3.26
N ILE A 163 -5.56 5.34 -2.16
CA ILE A 163 -4.12 4.99 -2.19
C ILE A 163 -3.92 3.62 -2.82
N TRP A 164 -4.70 2.61 -2.39
CA TRP A 164 -4.56 1.25 -2.92
C TRP A 164 -4.92 1.18 -4.41
N LEU A 165 -5.97 1.87 -4.83
CA LEU A 165 -6.35 1.96 -6.25
C LEU A 165 -5.22 2.54 -7.11
N LEU A 166 -4.56 3.63 -6.67
CA LEU A 166 -3.44 4.21 -7.39
C LEU A 166 -2.18 3.34 -7.36
N CYS A 167 -1.91 2.65 -6.27
CA CYS A 167 -0.84 1.66 -6.22
C CYS A 167 -1.11 0.48 -7.16
N ALA A 168 -2.36 0.01 -7.25
CA ALA A 168 -2.76 -1.01 -8.22
C ALA A 168 -2.63 -0.52 -9.67
N LEU A 169 -2.98 0.75 -9.94
CA LEU A 169 -2.71 1.39 -11.23
C LEU A 169 -1.21 1.47 -11.54
N ALA A 170 -0.39 1.87 -10.57
CA ALA A 170 1.07 1.94 -10.70
C ALA A 170 1.69 0.58 -11.06
N LEU A 171 1.13 -0.52 -10.53
CA LEU A 171 1.54 -1.88 -10.85
C LEU A 171 1.07 -2.32 -12.24
N ALA A 172 -0.16 -1.96 -12.63
CA ALA A 172 -0.82 -2.44 -13.84
C ALA A 172 -0.36 -1.70 -15.10
N LEU A 173 -0.15 -0.39 -15.00
CA LEU A 173 0.12 0.48 -16.14
C LEU A 173 1.34 0.04 -16.96
N PRO A 174 2.51 -0.32 -16.37
CA PRO A 174 3.67 -0.80 -17.13
C PRO A 174 3.36 -2.09 -17.92
N ILE A 175 2.53 -2.96 -17.36
CA ILE A 175 2.16 -4.25 -17.98
C ILE A 175 1.24 -3.99 -19.17
N TRP A 176 0.19 -3.19 -19.00
CA TRP A 176 -0.74 -2.84 -20.09
C TRP A 176 -0.04 -2.15 -21.25
N LEU A 177 0.88 -1.19 -20.97
CA LEU A 177 1.63 -0.49 -22.01
C LEU A 177 2.55 -1.45 -22.77
N ARG A 178 3.19 -2.40 -22.09
CA ARG A 178 4.01 -3.44 -22.71
C ARG A 178 3.18 -4.38 -23.60
N GLU A 179 1.96 -4.72 -23.16
CA GLU A 179 1.01 -5.55 -23.92
C GLU A 179 0.23 -4.77 -24.99
N ARG A 180 0.51 -3.47 -25.16
CA ARG A 180 -0.18 -2.59 -26.09
C ARG A 180 -1.70 -2.46 -25.84
N LYS A 181 -2.13 -2.64 -24.59
CA LYS A 181 -3.53 -2.48 -24.17
C LYS A 181 -3.84 -1.01 -23.81
N PHE A 182 -3.63 -0.12 -24.77
CA PHE A 182 -3.70 1.33 -24.54
C PHE A 182 -5.10 1.80 -24.14
N VAL A 183 -6.15 1.19 -24.70
CA VAL A 183 -7.55 1.53 -24.35
C VAL A 183 -7.83 1.18 -22.89
N GLU A 184 -7.47 -0.04 -22.46
CA GLU A 184 -7.66 -0.47 -21.07
C GLU A 184 -6.84 0.40 -20.10
N ALA A 185 -5.60 0.71 -20.44
CA ALA A 185 -4.75 1.61 -19.66
C ALA A 185 -5.38 3.02 -19.54
N GLY A 186 -5.89 3.57 -20.65
CA GLY A 186 -6.58 4.85 -20.66
C GLY A 186 -7.85 4.85 -19.79
N LEU A 187 -8.69 3.83 -19.92
CA LEU A 187 -9.89 3.66 -19.09
C LEU A 187 -9.54 3.55 -17.60
N ALA A 188 -8.49 2.79 -17.26
CA ALA A 188 -8.04 2.65 -15.89
C ALA A 188 -7.54 3.97 -15.29
N VAL A 189 -6.80 4.78 -16.06
CA VAL A 189 -6.36 6.11 -15.63
C VAL A 189 -7.56 7.03 -15.40
N VAL A 190 -8.47 7.12 -16.39
CA VAL A 190 -9.68 7.96 -16.30
C VAL A 190 -10.53 7.54 -15.11
N PHE A 191 -10.76 6.24 -14.94
CA PHE A 191 -11.53 5.72 -13.82
C PHE A 191 -10.85 6.03 -12.47
N SER A 192 -9.53 5.86 -12.37
CA SER A 192 -8.79 6.16 -11.14
C SER A 192 -8.89 7.64 -10.76
N LEU A 193 -8.75 8.54 -11.74
CA LEU A 193 -8.91 9.97 -11.52
C LEU A 193 -10.35 10.31 -11.11
N PHE A 194 -11.34 9.75 -11.80
CA PHE A 194 -12.75 9.94 -11.45
C PHE A 194 -13.05 9.43 -10.02
N ALA A 195 -12.57 8.23 -9.66
CA ALA A 195 -12.75 7.69 -8.33
C ALA A 195 -12.11 8.58 -7.25
N VAL A 196 -10.86 9.00 -7.46
CA VAL A 196 -10.09 9.77 -6.47
C VAL A 196 -10.59 11.21 -6.34
N VAL A 197 -10.94 11.86 -7.45
CA VAL A 197 -11.33 13.30 -7.48
C VAL A 197 -12.80 13.47 -7.14
N TYR A 198 -13.68 12.68 -7.75
CA TYR A 198 -15.12 12.88 -7.67
C TYR A 198 -15.81 12.02 -6.60
N ILE A 199 -15.52 10.71 -6.57
CA ILE A 199 -16.18 9.79 -5.64
C ILE A 199 -15.63 9.92 -4.21
N LEU A 200 -14.31 9.68 -4.06
CA LEU A 200 -13.66 9.60 -2.76
C LEU A 200 -13.18 10.96 -2.25
N GLN A 201 -12.96 11.90 -3.16
CA GLN A 201 -12.39 13.23 -2.90
C GLN A 201 -11.14 13.11 -1.98
N ALA A 202 -10.24 12.17 -2.33
CA ALA A 202 -9.09 11.77 -1.53
C ALA A 202 -7.83 12.52 -2.01
N ARG A 203 -7.55 13.68 -1.42
CA ARG A 203 -6.40 14.53 -1.81
C ARG A 203 -5.05 13.85 -1.67
N THR A 204 -4.86 13.01 -0.66
CA THR A 204 -3.65 12.20 -0.50
C THR A 204 -3.42 11.30 -1.73
N ALA A 205 -4.47 10.71 -2.28
CA ALA A 205 -4.36 9.91 -3.47
C ALA A 205 -4.05 10.77 -4.72
N LEU A 206 -4.48 12.04 -4.78
CA LEU A 206 -4.07 12.98 -5.85
C LEU A 206 -2.55 13.19 -5.87
N VAL A 207 -1.91 13.29 -4.71
CA VAL A 207 -0.44 13.36 -4.64
C VAL A 207 0.20 12.14 -5.31
N GLY A 208 -0.36 10.95 -5.08
CA GLY A 208 0.07 9.72 -5.74
C GLY A 208 -0.15 9.75 -7.26
N ALA A 209 -1.26 10.30 -7.73
CA ALA A 209 -1.53 10.46 -9.16
C ALA A 209 -0.51 11.40 -9.83
N VAL A 210 -0.20 12.53 -9.19
CA VAL A 210 0.83 13.48 -9.67
C VAL A 210 2.21 12.84 -9.67
N PHE A 211 2.57 12.10 -8.60
CA PHE A 211 3.83 11.37 -8.53
C PHE A 211 3.95 10.32 -9.65
N LEU A 212 2.91 9.53 -9.87
CA LEU A 212 2.87 8.52 -10.92
C LEU A 212 2.97 9.16 -12.32
N ALA A 213 2.22 10.24 -12.56
CA ALA A 213 2.33 11.01 -13.81
C ALA A 213 3.76 11.56 -14.01
N GLY A 214 4.38 12.09 -12.96
CA GLY A 214 5.76 12.57 -12.97
C GLY A 214 6.76 11.48 -13.38
N ILE A 215 6.66 10.27 -12.82
CA ILE A 215 7.50 9.12 -13.23
C ILE A 215 7.35 8.83 -14.73
N TRP A 216 6.11 8.79 -15.23
CA TRP A 216 5.85 8.49 -16.63
C TRP A 216 6.29 9.60 -17.59
N VAL A 217 6.14 10.87 -17.18
CA VAL A 217 6.65 12.02 -17.93
C VAL A 217 8.17 11.96 -18.01
N LEU A 218 8.87 11.75 -16.89
CA LEU A 218 10.32 11.64 -16.87
C LEU A 218 10.83 10.48 -17.73
N TYR A 219 10.20 9.31 -17.59
CA TYR A 219 10.51 8.15 -18.42
C TYR A 219 10.30 8.44 -19.93
N GLY A 220 9.20 9.11 -20.23
CA GLY A 220 8.85 9.46 -21.60
C GLY A 220 9.76 10.55 -22.20
N ILE A 221 10.16 11.56 -21.43
CA ILE A 221 11.14 12.58 -21.84
C ILE A 221 12.46 11.92 -22.25
N TYR A 222 12.91 10.95 -21.45
CA TYR A 222 14.15 10.23 -21.75
C TYR A 222 14.07 9.40 -23.04
N HIS A 223 12.92 8.79 -23.36
CA HIS A 223 12.77 7.89 -24.50
C HIS A 223 12.15 8.54 -25.75
N LYS A 224 11.19 9.45 -25.57
CA LYS A 224 10.38 10.06 -26.67
C LYS A 224 9.98 11.51 -26.34
N PRO A 225 10.92 12.46 -26.25
CA PRO A 225 10.66 13.81 -25.72
C PRO A 225 9.59 14.58 -26.48
N ARG A 226 9.57 14.50 -27.81
CA ARG A 226 8.57 15.22 -28.65
C ARG A 226 7.15 14.72 -28.40
N LEU A 227 6.98 13.39 -28.28
CA LEU A 227 5.66 12.79 -27.99
C LEU A 227 5.17 13.22 -26.62
N VAL A 228 6.05 13.16 -25.61
CA VAL A 228 5.71 13.56 -24.23
C VAL A 228 5.37 15.04 -24.16
N GLY A 229 6.13 15.91 -24.82
CA GLY A 229 5.82 17.35 -24.91
C GLY A 229 4.41 17.58 -25.45
N GLY A 230 4.02 16.89 -26.53
CA GLY A 230 2.68 16.97 -27.11
C GLY A 230 1.59 16.47 -26.15
N VAL A 231 1.80 15.29 -25.50
CA VAL A 231 0.83 14.71 -24.54
C VAL A 231 0.66 15.62 -23.33
N VAL A 232 1.76 16.16 -22.78
CA VAL A 232 1.71 17.09 -21.64
C VAL A 232 0.99 18.37 -22.03
N ALA A 233 1.28 18.96 -23.20
CA ALA A 233 0.61 20.17 -23.67
C ALA A 233 -0.91 19.94 -23.84
N ILE A 234 -1.32 18.84 -24.48
CA ILE A 234 -2.74 18.48 -24.61
C ILE A 234 -3.37 18.25 -23.23
N GLY A 235 -2.68 17.54 -22.33
CA GLY A 235 -3.15 17.31 -20.98
C GLY A 235 -3.39 18.60 -20.19
N LEU A 236 -2.48 19.58 -20.31
CA LEU A 236 -2.62 20.89 -19.67
C LEU A 236 -3.80 21.68 -20.26
N VAL A 237 -4.00 21.65 -21.58
CA VAL A 237 -5.16 22.30 -22.21
C VAL A 237 -6.46 21.65 -21.75
N LEU A 238 -6.56 20.32 -21.75
CA LEU A 238 -7.75 19.61 -21.30
C LEU A 238 -8.03 19.85 -19.81
N MET A 239 -6.99 19.90 -18.99
CA MET A 239 -7.12 20.21 -17.57
C MET A 239 -7.58 21.65 -17.34
N GLY A 240 -7.08 22.61 -18.13
CA GLY A 240 -7.53 24.00 -18.11
C GLY A 240 -9.00 24.13 -18.52
N LEU A 241 -9.41 23.44 -19.59
CA LEU A 241 -10.81 23.42 -20.03
C LEU A 241 -11.72 22.80 -18.97
N LEU A 242 -11.32 21.67 -18.39
CA LEU A 242 -12.06 21.02 -17.32
C LEU A 242 -12.18 21.94 -16.10
N PHE A 243 -11.09 22.61 -15.72
CA PHE A 243 -11.12 23.60 -14.64
C PHE A 243 -12.15 24.71 -14.91
N LEU A 244 -12.15 25.28 -16.12
CA LEU A 244 -13.13 26.32 -16.49
C LEU A 244 -14.58 25.81 -16.42
N MET A 245 -14.81 24.51 -16.70
CA MET A 245 -16.15 23.93 -16.64
C MET A 245 -16.64 23.67 -15.21
N VAL A 246 -15.75 23.24 -14.32
CA VAL A 246 -16.15 22.70 -13.00
C VAL A 246 -15.76 23.58 -11.81
N HIS A 247 -15.00 24.68 -12.01
CA HIS A 247 -14.46 25.47 -10.89
C HIS A 247 -15.55 26.09 -9.99
N ASN A 248 -16.78 26.28 -10.51
CA ASN A 248 -17.93 26.77 -9.75
C ASN A 248 -18.79 25.65 -9.14
N ASP A 249 -18.50 24.39 -9.47
CA ASP A 249 -19.30 23.27 -8.95
C ASP A 249 -19.05 23.05 -7.46
N ALA A 250 -20.12 22.75 -6.71
CA ALA A 250 -20.05 22.56 -5.26
C ALA A 250 -19.05 21.46 -4.84
N TRP A 251 -18.99 20.36 -5.60
CA TRP A 251 -18.04 19.27 -5.32
C TRP A 251 -16.58 19.70 -5.52
N TYR A 252 -16.32 20.54 -6.53
CA TYR A 252 -14.98 21.06 -6.78
C TYR A 252 -14.56 22.04 -5.67
N GLN A 253 -15.46 22.95 -5.31
CA GLN A 253 -15.26 23.89 -4.20
C GLN A 253 -15.03 23.14 -2.88
N ALA A 254 -15.82 22.12 -2.59
CA ALA A 254 -15.67 21.28 -1.40
C ALA A 254 -14.31 20.55 -1.35
N LEU A 255 -13.71 20.21 -2.49
CA LEU A 255 -12.37 19.62 -2.55
C LEU A 255 -11.28 20.59 -2.04
N TRP A 256 -11.42 21.90 -2.33
CA TRP A 256 -10.41 22.92 -2.02
C TRP A 256 -10.66 23.64 -0.70
N THR A 257 -11.92 23.92 -0.35
CA THR A 257 -12.28 24.69 0.86
C THR A 257 -11.94 23.97 2.17
N ARG A 258 -11.75 22.65 2.15
CA ARG A 258 -11.36 21.88 3.35
C ARG A 258 -9.93 22.17 3.84
N GLY A 259 -9.17 23.08 3.20
CA GLY A 259 -7.81 23.40 3.58
C GLY A 259 -6.88 22.17 3.58
N ASP A 260 -5.89 22.14 4.45
CA ASP A 260 -4.97 21.00 4.65
C ASP A 260 -5.55 19.91 5.55
N SER A 261 -6.77 20.08 6.07
CA SER A 261 -7.43 19.21 7.05
C SER A 261 -6.59 19.05 8.34
N TYR A 262 -6.04 20.17 8.82
CA TYR A 262 -5.19 20.26 10.03
C TYR A 262 -3.90 19.41 9.98
N ARG A 263 -3.48 18.91 8.81
CA ARG A 263 -2.32 18.01 8.73
C ARG A 263 -1.03 18.67 9.11
N ILE A 264 -0.83 19.96 8.79
CA ILE A 264 0.36 20.72 9.18
C ILE A 264 0.36 20.89 10.70
N GLU A 265 -0.76 21.28 11.29
CA GLU A 265 -0.89 21.46 12.74
C GLU A 265 -0.70 20.13 13.49
N ILE A 266 -1.34 19.03 13.01
CA ILE A 266 -1.13 17.68 13.56
C ILE A 266 0.34 17.29 13.48
N PHE A 267 0.99 17.53 12.36
CA PHE A 267 2.42 17.24 12.17
C PHE A 267 3.28 17.99 13.21
N ASP A 268 3.07 19.29 13.37
CA ASP A 268 3.83 20.12 14.30
C ASP A 268 3.60 19.68 15.75
N VAL A 269 2.35 19.42 16.15
CA VAL A 269 2.03 18.88 17.47
C VAL A 269 2.73 17.54 17.70
N MET A 270 2.60 16.60 16.77
CA MET A 270 3.15 15.24 16.96
C MET A 270 4.69 15.20 16.94
N VAL A 271 5.33 16.05 16.15
CA VAL A 271 6.79 16.21 16.18
C VAL A 271 7.23 16.88 17.49
N GLY A 272 6.48 17.86 17.99
CA GLY A 272 6.70 18.48 19.29
C GLY A 272 6.57 17.46 20.44
N GLU A 273 5.57 16.57 20.40
CA GLU A 273 5.41 15.47 21.37
C GLU A 273 6.61 14.51 21.30
N TRP A 274 7.01 14.11 20.09
CA TRP A 274 8.19 13.26 19.91
C TRP A 274 9.45 13.87 20.50
N HIS A 275 9.66 15.18 20.27
CA HIS A 275 10.77 15.91 20.89
C HIS A 275 10.71 15.87 22.43
N ARG A 276 9.51 16.07 23.01
CA ARG A 276 9.31 16.04 24.47
C ARG A 276 9.57 14.66 25.09
N CYS A 277 9.17 13.60 24.41
CA CYS A 277 9.40 12.23 24.87
C CYS A 277 10.86 11.76 24.68
N GLY A 278 11.63 12.46 23.84
CA GLY A 278 12.99 12.08 23.44
C GLY A 278 13.05 11.38 22.10
N TRP A 279 13.93 11.87 21.21
CA TRP A 279 14.04 11.41 19.83
C TRP A 279 14.38 9.93 19.69
N ALA A 280 15.20 9.38 20.58
CA ALA A 280 15.79 8.05 20.41
C ALA A 280 14.76 6.92 20.53
N LEU A 281 13.91 6.95 21.56
CA LEU A 281 12.94 5.89 21.88
C LEU A 281 11.49 6.26 21.52
N GLY A 282 11.22 7.56 21.31
CA GLY A 282 9.86 8.05 21.08
C GLY A 282 9.02 8.07 22.35
N CYS A 283 7.71 8.27 22.18
CA CYS A 283 6.74 8.33 23.27
C CYS A 283 6.20 6.97 23.71
N GLY A 284 6.51 5.90 22.95
CA GLY A 284 5.98 4.57 23.18
C GLY A 284 4.73 4.27 22.36
N ILE A 285 4.45 2.97 22.23
CA ILE A 285 3.42 2.43 21.31
C ILE A 285 1.98 2.77 21.69
N ASP A 286 1.74 3.09 22.97
CA ASP A 286 0.41 3.44 23.49
C ASP A 286 0.23 4.94 23.70
N PHE A 287 1.15 5.74 23.18
CA PHE A 287 1.09 7.18 23.36
C PHE A 287 -0.15 7.77 22.68
N HIS A 288 -0.85 8.60 23.44
CA HIS A 288 -1.93 9.46 22.98
C HIS A 288 -1.64 10.88 23.45
N THR A 289 -1.68 11.85 22.54
CA THR A 289 -1.55 13.24 22.93
C THR A 289 -2.81 13.74 23.63
N SER A 290 -2.65 14.59 24.62
CA SER A 290 -3.75 15.34 25.24
C SER A 290 -4.09 16.64 24.51
N GLN A 291 -3.32 16.99 23.45
CA GLN A 291 -3.55 18.18 22.65
C GLN A 291 -4.83 18.02 21.81
N LEU A 292 -5.56 19.13 21.69
CA LEU A 292 -6.78 19.22 20.91
C LEU A 292 -6.58 20.23 19.78
N LEU A 293 -7.04 19.88 18.59
CA LEU A 293 -7.16 20.82 17.47
C LEU A 293 -8.34 21.75 17.73
N ASP A 294 -8.15 23.04 17.49
CA ASP A 294 -9.17 24.08 17.77
C ASP A 294 -9.76 24.01 19.19
N GLY A 295 -9.05 23.40 20.14
CA GLY A 295 -9.46 23.29 21.54
C GLY A 295 -10.56 22.24 21.81
N TRP A 296 -11.01 21.45 20.82
CA TRP A 296 -12.09 20.46 21.00
C TRP A 296 -11.91 19.13 20.29
N MET A 297 -11.13 19.08 19.22
CA MET A 297 -10.99 17.86 18.40
C MET A 297 -9.74 17.06 18.81
N PRO A 298 -9.87 15.81 19.30
CA PRO A 298 -8.74 14.99 19.71
C PRO A 298 -7.92 14.53 18.50
N ILE A 299 -6.60 14.62 18.63
CA ILE A 299 -5.66 14.09 17.63
C ILE A 299 -5.46 12.60 17.89
N GLN A 300 -5.88 11.75 16.96
CA GLN A 300 -5.81 10.30 17.11
C GLN A 300 -4.47 9.71 16.69
N HIS A 301 -3.87 10.21 15.60
CA HIS A 301 -2.61 9.72 15.05
C HIS A 301 -1.95 10.77 14.13
N PRO A 302 -0.64 10.63 13.80
CA PRO A 302 0.13 11.66 13.08
C PRO A 302 -0.27 11.89 11.61
N HIS A 303 -1.09 11.05 10.99
CA HIS A 303 -1.38 11.08 9.54
C HIS A 303 -0.12 11.10 8.65
N ASN A 304 0.97 10.50 9.12
CA ASN A 304 2.25 10.40 8.45
C ASN A 304 2.99 9.17 8.98
N ILE A 305 3.27 8.18 8.11
CA ILE A 305 3.90 6.92 8.54
C ILE A 305 5.29 7.12 9.14
N PHE A 306 6.05 8.10 8.66
CA PHE A 306 7.41 8.37 9.15
C PHE A 306 7.37 9.02 10.53
N VAL A 307 6.48 10.01 10.73
CA VAL A 307 6.27 10.60 12.06
C VAL A 307 5.71 9.58 13.03
N ALA A 308 4.78 8.73 12.60
CA ALA A 308 4.24 7.66 13.44
C ALA A 308 5.34 6.71 13.92
N LEU A 309 6.22 6.26 13.03
CA LEU A 309 7.34 5.40 13.42
C LEU A 309 8.28 6.09 14.43
N GLY A 310 8.62 7.35 14.18
CA GLY A 310 9.46 8.13 15.09
C GLY A 310 8.80 8.39 16.44
N LEU A 311 7.54 8.85 16.43
CA LEU A 311 6.78 9.16 17.63
C LEU A 311 6.58 7.94 18.54
N TYR A 312 6.15 6.80 17.96
CA TYR A 312 5.83 5.62 18.76
C TYR A 312 7.03 4.73 19.08
N SER A 313 8.11 4.78 18.28
CA SER A 313 9.21 3.81 18.39
C SER A 313 10.61 4.41 18.25
N GLY A 314 10.70 5.74 18.13
CA GLY A 314 11.92 6.50 18.10
C GLY A 314 12.62 6.60 16.75
N ALA A 315 13.64 7.45 16.70
CA ALA A 315 14.42 7.71 15.48
C ALA A 315 15.12 6.46 14.94
N VAL A 316 15.48 5.51 15.81
CA VAL A 316 16.12 4.26 15.37
C VAL A 316 15.16 3.44 14.50
N ALA A 317 13.89 3.31 14.91
CA ALA A 317 12.86 2.66 14.09
C ALA A 317 12.70 3.35 12.74
N LEU A 318 12.64 4.68 12.74
CA LEU A 318 12.52 5.48 11.52
C LEU A 318 13.71 5.30 10.58
N VAL A 319 14.94 5.36 11.09
CA VAL A 319 16.16 5.18 10.29
C VAL A 319 16.22 3.77 9.70
N LEU A 320 15.93 2.74 10.50
CA LEU A 320 15.89 1.36 10.03
C LEU A 320 14.81 1.16 8.95
N PHE A 321 13.63 1.76 9.11
CA PHE A 321 12.56 1.72 8.11
C PHE A 321 12.98 2.41 6.81
N ILE A 322 13.53 3.63 6.88
CA ILE A 322 14.00 4.36 5.70
C ILE A 322 15.08 3.55 4.97
N ALA A 323 16.08 3.02 5.70
CA ALA A 323 17.13 2.20 5.12
C ALA A 323 16.57 0.92 4.45
N LEU A 324 15.61 0.26 5.10
CA LEU A 324 14.97 -0.95 4.59
C LEU A 324 14.13 -0.66 3.32
N MET A 325 13.35 0.43 3.32
CA MET A 325 12.56 0.83 2.16
C MET A 325 13.47 1.27 1.00
N ALA A 326 14.54 2.03 1.27
CA ALA A 326 15.53 2.40 0.27
C ALA A 326 16.23 1.17 -0.33
N ALA A 327 16.63 0.20 0.50
CA ALA A 327 17.21 -1.06 0.04
C ALA A 327 16.22 -1.88 -0.81
N SER A 328 14.94 -1.91 -0.41
CA SER A 328 13.88 -2.58 -1.18
C SER A 328 13.65 -1.91 -2.54
N LEU A 329 13.57 -0.59 -2.59
CA LEU A 329 13.43 0.18 -3.84
C LEU A 329 14.67 0.01 -4.74
N TRP A 330 15.87 0.04 -4.16
CA TRP A 330 17.11 -0.21 -4.89
C TRP A 330 17.14 -1.62 -5.50
N GLN A 331 16.73 -2.63 -4.73
CA GLN A 331 16.66 -4.00 -5.22
C GLN A 331 15.61 -4.15 -6.34
N ALA A 332 14.44 -3.52 -6.18
CA ALA A 332 13.41 -3.48 -7.22
C ALA A 332 13.93 -2.80 -8.51
N TRP A 333 14.63 -1.69 -8.37
CA TRP A 333 15.28 -1.00 -9.49
C TRP A 333 16.27 -1.92 -10.24
N ARG A 334 17.17 -2.57 -9.50
CA ARG A 334 18.16 -3.51 -10.07
C ARG A 334 17.49 -4.68 -10.81
N LEU A 335 16.40 -5.20 -10.28
CA LEU A 335 15.67 -6.33 -10.85
C LEU A 335 14.60 -5.91 -11.86
N ARG A 336 14.43 -4.60 -12.11
CA ARG A 336 13.37 -4.02 -12.95
C ARG A 336 11.99 -4.53 -12.52
N ASP A 337 11.74 -4.54 -11.22
CA ASP A 337 10.51 -5.05 -10.64
C ASP A 337 9.47 -3.93 -10.47
N VAL A 338 8.29 -4.12 -11.04
CA VAL A 338 7.18 -3.16 -11.01
C VAL A 338 6.65 -2.91 -9.58
N TRP A 339 6.87 -3.85 -8.66
CA TRP A 339 6.53 -3.67 -7.25
C TRP A 339 7.29 -2.50 -6.59
N GLY A 340 8.44 -2.11 -7.17
CA GLY A 340 9.15 -0.90 -6.74
C GLY A 340 8.36 0.37 -7.00
N VAL A 341 7.68 0.50 -8.14
CA VAL A 341 6.83 1.66 -8.44
C VAL A 341 5.62 1.69 -7.51
N TYR A 342 5.00 0.53 -7.26
CA TYR A 342 3.93 0.40 -6.28
C TYR A 342 4.37 0.89 -4.89
N LEU A 343 5.48 0.37 -4.37
CA LEU A 343 6.01 0.74 -3.06
C LEU A 343 6.35 2.23 -2.98
N ALA A 344 7.02 2.79 -3.98
CA ALA A 344 7.35 4.22 -4.03
C ALA A 344 6.09 5.09 -4.00
N CYS A 345 5.08 4.73 -4.80
CA CYS A 345 3.80 5.41 -4.83
C CYS A 345 3.08 5.36 -3.46
N ALA A 346 3.07 4.20 -2.82
CA ALA A 346 2.51 4.04 -1.47
C ALA A 346 3.23 4.92 -0.43
N LEU A 347 4.57 4.87 -0.39
CA LEU A 347 5.37 5.65 0.57
C LEU A 347 5.18 7.17 0.40
N VAL A 348 5.08 7.66 -0.83
CA VAL A 348 4.80 9.07 -1.11
C VAL A 348 3.44 9.47 -0.55
N MET A 349 2.39 8.67 -0.78
CA MET A 349 1.06 8.97 -0.28
C MET A 349 0.96 8.82 1.24
N LEU A 350 1.60 7.82 1.83
CA LEU A 350 1.60 7.58 3.27
C LEU A 350 2.41 8.62 4.07
N ASN A 351 3.16 9.49 3.40
CA ASN A 351 3.70 10.71 4.02
C ASN A 351 2.62 11.75 4.34
N PHE A 352 1.42 11.61 3.77
CA PHE A 352 0.27 12.49 4.00
C PHE A 352 -0.90 11.80 4.70
N ASP A 353 -0.81 10.48 4.90
CA ASP A 353 -1.78 9.71 5.69
C ASP A 353 -1.17 8.34 6.02
N GLY A 354 -0.99 8.08 7.30
CA GLY A 354 -0.38 6.85 7.77
C GLY A 354 -0.41 6.78 9.29
N SER A 355 -0.39 5.57 9.80
CA SER A 355 -0.33 5.25 11.21
C SER A 355 0.83 4.29 11.50
N LEU A 356 0.85 3.66 12.68
CA LEU A 356 1.88 2.69 13.04
C LEU A 356 1.76 1.42 12.17
N LEU A 357 2.85 1.07 11.49
CA LEU A 357 2.92 -0.09 10.59
C LEU A 357 2.82 -1.43 11.32
N ILE A 358 3.28 -1.48 12.59
CA ILE A 358 3.32 -2.71 13.39
C ILE A 358 2.00 -2.87 14.14
N GLY A 359 1.15 -3.73 13.63
CA GLY A 359 -0.19 -3.95 14.17
C GLY A 359 -0.81 -5.26 13.69
N ASN A 360 -2.12 -5.43 13.96
CA ASN A 360 -2.91 -6.45 13.27
C ASN A 360 -3.03 -6.10 11.78
N PRO A 361 -3.36 -7.07 10.91
CA PRO A 361 -3.61 -6.79 9.50
C PRO A 361 -4.57 -5.63 9.27
N ASP A 362 -4.06 -4.58 8.66
CA ASP A 362 -4.76 -3.35 8.29
C ASP A 362 -4.39 -2.92 6.86
N GLU A 363 -4.85 -1.75 6.46
CA GLU A 363 -4.66 -1.20 5.11
C GLU A 363 -3.19 -0.89 4.78
N LEU A 364 -2.32 -0.75 5.79
CA LEU A 364 -0.88 -0.55 5.56
C LEU A 364 -0.20 -1.83 5.07
N TRP A 365 -0.77 -3.00 5.37
CA TRP A 365 -0.21 -4.28 4.94
C TRP A 365 -0.22 -4.45 3.41
N PRO A 366 -1.35 -4.30 2.70
CA PRO A 366 -1.33 -4.31 1.24
C PRO A 366 -0.54 -3.15 0.64
N LEU A 367 -0.38 -2.02 1.34
CA LEU A 367 0.30 -0.85 0.80
C LEU A 367 1.82 -0.89 0.97
N VAL A 368 2.34 -1.40 2.09
CA VAL A 368 3.78 -1.39 2.41
C VAL A 368 4.37 -2.80 2.48
N LEU A 369 3.76 -3.68 3.29
CA LEU A 369 4.34 -5.01 3.54
C LEU A 369 4.23 -5.93 2.33
N LEU A 370 3.11 -5.88 1.59
CA LEU A 370 2.92 -6.67 0.38
C LEU A 370 3.98 -6.35 -0.69
N PRO A 371 4.16 -5.11 -1.17
CA PRO A 371 5.15 -4.83 -2.19
C PRO A 371 6.58 -5.12 -1.69
N ALA A 372 6.91 -4.82 -0.44
CA ALA A 372 8.22 -5.12 0.12
C ALA A 372 8.48 -6.64 0.21
N GLY A 373 7.49 -7.44 0.59
CA GLY A 373 7.55 -8.90 0.59
C GLY A 373 7.69 -9.48 -0.82
N MET A 374 7.00 -8.91 -1.82
CA MET A 374 7.13 -9.32 -3.23
C MET A 374 8.51 -9.00 -3.81
N ILE A 375 9.09 -7.85 -3.45
CA ILE A 375 10.47 -7.50 -3.82
C ILE A 375 11.46 -8.48 -3.19
N LEU A 376 11.28 -8.83 -1.92
CA LEU A 376 12.10 -9.85 -1.23
C LEU A 376 11.98 -11.22 -1.93
N SER A 377 10.76 -11.64 -2.29
CA SER A 377 10.51 -12.88 -3.03
C SER A 377 11.24 -12.90 -4.37
N ARG A 378 11.19 -11.78 -5.11
CA ARG A 378 11.88 -11.63 -6.38
C ARG A 378 13.41 -11.66 -6.24
N ALA A 379 13.94 -11.01 -5.19
CA ALA A 379 15.37 -11.02 -4.89
C ALA A 379 15.85 -12.44 -4.59
N LEU A 380 15.10 -13.20 -3.80
CA LEU A 380 15.40 -14.59 -3.48
C LEU A 380 15.36 -15.48 -4.73
N GLN A 381 14.36 -15.29 -5.62
CA GLN A 381 14.29 -16.01 -6.88
C GLN A 381 15.51 -15.73 -7.78
N ALA A 382 15.90 -14.47 -7.92
CA ALA A 382 17.05 -14.08 -8.72
C ALA A 382 18.35 -14.68 -8.19
N GLN A 383 18.53 -14.72 -6.86
CA GLN A 383 19.69 -15.36 -6.23
C GLN A 383 19.76 -16.87 -6.52
N ARG A 384 18.63 -17.59 -6.44
CA ARG A 384 18.59 -19.02 -6.76
C ARG A 384 18.94 -19.30 -8.21
N GLN A 385 18.50 -18.45 -9.15
CA GLN A 385 18.83 -18.58 -10.57
C GLN A 385 20.30 -18.31 -10.88
N ALA A 386 20.98 -17.49 -10.06
CA ALA A 386 22.41 -17.22 -10.21
C ALA A 386 23.32 -18.33 -9.63
N LEU A 387 22.76 -19.25 -8.84
CA LEU A 387 23.50 -20.38 -8.23
C LEU A 387 23.39 -21.69 -9.04
N VAL A 388 22.51 -21.72 -10.05
CA VAL A 388 22.32 -22.81 -11.02
C VAL A 388 23.00 -22.46 -12.33
#